data_c5ae2808ac1ae8f6c11260c17d96a5e2
#
_entry.id   c5ae2808ac1ae8f6c11260c17d96a5e2
#
_cell.length_a   1.000
_cell.length_b   1.000
_cell.length_c   1.000
_cell.angle_alpha   90.00
_cell.angle_beta   90.00
_cell.angle_gamma   90.00
#
_symmetry.space_group_name_H-M   'P 1'
#
loop_
_entity.id
_entity.type
_entity.pdbx_description
1 polymer ?
#
loop_
_entity_poly.entity_id
_entity_poly.type
_entity_poly.pdbx_seq_one_letter_code
_entity_poly.pdbx_strand_id
1 'polypeptide(L)'
;ELFARLRALLRRDPRERPTVLEVGDLQLDPASKVVTRAGTEVELSAKELALLELFMRHPDEVLSRSQILDHVWDFAYAGTSNVVDVYVRYLREKVDRPFGRESIETVRGHGYRLRSR
;
A
#
# COMPACT_ATOMS: atom_id res chain seq x y z
N GLU A 1 25.63 -19.92 13.30
CA GLU A 1 25.24 -20.13 12.75
C GLU A 1 24.74 -20.17 12.51
N LEU A 2 24.91 -20.14 12.95
CA LEU A 2 24.37 -20.36 12.36
C LEU A 2 23.88 -20.09 12.44
N PHE A 3 23.89 -19.82 12.86
CA PHE A 3 23.31 -19.83 12.49
C PHE A 3 22.99 -19.34 12.40
N ALA A 4 23.35 -18.94 12.81
CA ALA A 4 23.05 -18.61 12.27
C ALA A 4 22.65 -18.60 11.99
N ARG A 5 22.85 -18.72 12.17
CA ARG A 5 22.34 -18.74 11.38
C ARG A 5 21.49 -18.74 11.47
N LEU A 6 21.39 -18.68 11.98
CA LEU A 6 20.60 -18.56 11.70
C LEU A 6 20.26 -18.19 12.19
N ARG A 7 20.51 -17.87 12.61
CA ARG A 7 20.21 -17.45 12.64
C ARG A 7 20.10 -17.05 12.43
N ALA A 8 20.44 -16.97 12.53
CA ALA A 8 20.39 -16.45 11.94
C ALA A 8 19.85 -16.47 11.72
N LEU A 9 19.99 -16.79 11.73
CA LEU A 9 19.37 -16.56 11.29
C LEU A 9 18.61 -16.29 11.82
N LEU A 10 18.66 -16.08 11.94
CA LEU A 10 18.15 -15.63 12.48
C LEU A 10 18.12 -14.48 13.03
N ARG A 11 18.75 -14.02 12.96
CA ARG A 11 18.66 -12.78 13.20
C ARG A 11 18.84 -12.01 12.03
N ARG A 12 18.09 -11.18 11.81
CA ARG A 12 18.16 -10.46 10.69
C ARG A 12 18.47 -9.07 10.98
N ASP A 13 19.13 -8.44 10.11
CA ASP A 13 19.41 -7.03 10.17
C ASP A 13 18.18 -6.31 9.66
N PRO A 14 17.50 -5.54 10.46
CA PRO A 14 16.27 -4.88 10.01
C PRO A 14 16.49 -3.94 8.85
N ARG A 15 17.70 -3.45 8.66
CA ARG A 15 17.94 -2.55 7.55
C ARG A 15 18.03 -3.26 6.23
N GLU A 16 18.31 -4.54 6.26
CA GLU A 16 18.48 -5.28 5.05
C GLU A 16 17.24 -5.88 4.53
N ARG A 17 16.21 -5.92 5.34
CA ARG A 17 15.06 -6.55 4.90
C ARG A 17 13.99 -5.60 4.84
N PRO A 18 13.17 -5.71 3.85
CA PRO A 18 12.03 -4.89 3.78
C PRO A 18 11.19 -5.12 4.98
N THR A 19 10.87 -4.09 5.61
CA THR A 19 9.98 -4.16 6.71
C THR A 19 8.57 -4.29 6.18
N VAL A 20 7.80 -5.15 6.81
CA VAL A 20 6.39 -5.21 6.49
C VAL A 20 5.76 -3.87 6.84
N LEU A 21 5.07 -3.28 5.90
CA LEU A 21 4.37 -2.03 6.15
C LEU A 21 3.09 -2.33 6.89
N GLU A 22 2.78 -1.53 7.87
CA GLU A 22 1.61 -1.77 8.69
C GLU A 22 0.91 -0.45 9.00
N VAL A 23 -0.37 -0.38 8.69
CA VAL A 23 -1.19 0.78 8.98
C VAL A 23 -2.51 0.25 9.54
N GLY A 24 -2.72 0.39 10.85
CA GLY A 24 -3.85 -0.21 11.49
C GLY A 24 -3.78 -1.73 11.37
N ASP A 25 -4.82 -2.36 10.87
CA ASP A 25 -4.82 -3.80 10.65
C ASP A 25 -4.48 -4.19 9.21
N LEU A 26 -3.97 -3.25 8.44
CA LEU A 26 -3.56 -3.49 7.07
C LEU A 26 -2.06 -3.72 7.04
N GLN A 27 -1.62 -4.80 6.42
CA GLN A 27 -0.20 -5.13 6.34
C GLN A 27 0.17 -5.45 4.90
N LEU A 28 1.35 -5.02 4.51
CA LEU A 28 1.85 -5.27 3.17
C LEU A 28 3.31 -5.64 3.27
N ASP A 29 3.66 -6.80 2.75
CA ASP A 29 5.05 -7.24 2.70
C ASP A 29 5.60 -6.93 1.32
N PRO A 30 6.50 -5.93 1.20
CA PRO A 30 7.01 -5.57 -0.12
C PRO A 30 7.81 -6.68 -0.79
N ALA A 31 8.42 -7.55 -0.01
CA ALA A 31 9.24 -8.60 -0.59
C ALA A 31 8.38 -9.70 -1.22
N SER A 32 7.36 -10.15 -0.52
CA SER A 32 6.53 -11.24 -1.02
C SER A 32 5.31 -10.72 -1.78
N LYS A 33 5.02 -9.44 -1.66
CA LYS A 33 3.85 -8.81 -2.28
C LYS A 33 2.54 -9.31 -1.69
N VAL A 34 2.59 -9.75 -0.45
CA VAL A 34 1.39 -10.24 0.23
C VAL A 34 0.77 -9.11 1.02
N VAL A 35 -0.54 -8.94 0.87
CA VAL A 35 -1.30 -7.93 1.59
C VAL A 35 -2.34 -8.64 2.43
N THR A 36 -2.45 -8.25 3.69
CA THR A 36 -3.51 -8.76 4.54
C THR A 36 -4.23 -7.62 5.21
N ARG A 37 -5.48 -7.85 5.51
CA ARG A 37 -6.26 -6.92 6.31
C ARG A 37 -6.98 -7.72 7.38
N ALA A 38 -6.77 -7.36 8.63
CA ALA A 38 -7.36 -8.09 9.76
C ALA A 38 -7.03 -9.57 9.66
N GLY A 39 -5.82 -9.90 9.20
CA GLY A 39 -5.37 -11.27 9.07
C GLY A 39 -5.83 -12.00 7.84
N THR A 40 -6.66 -11.39 7.02
CA THR A 40 -7.17 -12.03 5.80
C THR A 40 -6.39 -11.52 4.59
N GLU A 41 -5.92 -12.44 3.78
CA GLU A 41 -5.16 -12.08 2.61
C GLU A 41 -6.05 -11.44 1.56
N VAL A 42 -5.54 -10.37 0.94
CA VAL A 42 -6.25 -9.62 -0.08
C VAL A 42 -5.45 -9.69 -1.36
N GLU A 43 -6.09 -10.06 -2.46
CA GLU A 43 -5.41 -10.12 -3.73
C GLU A 43 -5.55 -8.83 -4.49
N LEU A 44 -4.42 -8.27 -4.91
CA LEU A 44 -4.40 -7.01 -5.64
C LEU A 44 -3.62 -7.18 -6.92
N SER A 45 -3.99 -6.41 -7.93
CA SER A 45 -3.20 -6.36 -9.15
C SER A 45 -1.91 -5.59 -8.88
N ALA A 46 -0.98 -5.65 -9.81
CA ALA A 46 0.30 -4.97 -9.64
C ALA A 46 0.14 -3.48 -9.40
N LYS A 47 -0.75 -2.84 -10.13
CA LYS A 47 -0.97 -1.40 -9.95
C LYS A 47 -1.69 -1.09 -8.66
N GLU A 48 -2.64 -1.92 -8.27
CA GLU A 48 -3.32 -1.74 -7.01
C GLU A 48 -2.35 -1.90 -5.85
N LEU A 49 -1.45 -2.86 -5.96
CA LEU A 49 -0.46 -3.08 -4.94
C LEU A 49 0.48 -1.90 -4.83
N ALA A 50 0.94 -1.37 -5.97
CA ALA A 50 1.83 -0.22 -5.97
C ALA A 50 1.14 1.00 -5.36
N LEU A 51 -0.13 1.18 -5.66
CA LEU A 51 -0.90 2.28 -5.11
C LEU A 51 -1.03 2.14 -3.59
N LEU A 52 -1.36 0.94 -3.13
CA LEU A 52 -1.48 0.71 -1.70
C LEU A 52 -0.16 0.91 -0.99
N GLU A 53 0.92 0.44 -1.60
CA GLU A 53 2.23 0.60 -1.00
C GLU A 53 2.58 2.07 -0.85
N LEU A 54 2.28 2.88 -1.86
CA LEU A 54 2.53 4.31 -1.78
C LEU A 54 1.78 4.92 -0.61
N PHE A 55 0.51 4.59 -0.46
CA PHE A 55 -0.28 5.10 0.65
C PHE A 55 0.28 4.64 1.99
N MET A 56 0.70 3.40 2.08
CA MET A 56 1.16 2.86 3.35
C MET A 56 2.52 3.41 3.76
N ARG A 57 3.29 3.91 2.79
CA ARG A 57 4.55 4.56 3.12
C ARG A 57 4.34 6.00 3.57
N HIS A 58 3.14 6.54 3.35
CA HIS A 58 2.81 7.91 3.72
C HIS A 58 1.47 7.94 4.46
N PRO A 59 1.38 7.25 5.59
CA PRO A 59 0.09 7.19 6.31
C PRO A 59 -0.31 8.56 6.79
N ASP A 60 -1.58 8.84 6.71
CA ASP A 60 -2.18 10.10 7.14
C ASP A 60 -1.74 11.33 6.35
N GLU A 61 -1.00 11.12 5.27
CA GLU A 61 -0.62 12.23 4.39
C GLU A 61 -1.54 12.29 3.20
N VAL A 62 -1.90 13.50 2.81
CA VAL A 62 -2.71 13.71 1.62
C VAL A 62 -1.79 13.67 0.41
N LEU A 63 -2.06 12.77 -0.52
CA LEU A 63 -1.31 12.66 -1.76
C LEU A 63 -2.19 13.15 -2.89
N SER A 64 -1.66 14.07 -3.69
CA SER A 64 -2.42 14.59 -4.80
C SER A 64 -2.49 13.55 -5.92
N ARG A 65 -3.45 13.72 -6.82
CA ARG A 65 -3.53 12.82 -7.97
C ARG A 65 -2.26 12.84 -8.78
N SER A 66 -1.64 14.00 -8.92
CA SER A 66 -0.39 14.12 -9.65
C SER A 66 0.74 13.34 -9.00
N GLN A 67 0.84 13.44 -7.68
CA GLN A 67 1.86 12.69 -6.96
C GLN A 67 1.65 11.20 -7.10
N ILE A 68 0.41 10.76 -7.00
CA ILE A 68 0.09 9.35 -7.14
C ILE A 68 0.41 8.87 -8.55
N LEU A 69 0.01 9.66 -9.53
CA LEU A 69 0.24 9.30 -10.91
C LEU A 69 1.72 9.16 -11.21
N ASP A 70 2.53 10.07 -10.71
CA ASP A 70 3.97 10.05 -10.94
C ASP A 70 4.64 8.85 -10.30
N HIS A 71 4.13 8.39 -9.17
CA HIS A 71 4.78 7.31 -8.45
C HIS A 71 4.30 5.92 -8.87
N VAL A 72 3.08 5.80 -9.29
CA VAL A 72 2.49 4.49 -9.58
C VAL A 72 2.49 4.21 -11.07
N TRP A 73 2.26 5.22 -11.90
CA TRP A 73 2.28 5.10 -13.34
C TRP A 73 3.51 5.82 -13.85
N ASP A 74 4.04 5.41 -15.00
CA ASP A 74 5.20 6.05 -15.48
C ASP A 74 4.82 7.33 -16.19
N PHE A 75 5.83 8.20 -16.33
CA PHE A 75 5.65 9.45 -16.93
C PHE A 75 5.25 9.41 -18.35
N ALA A 76 5.49 8.30 -19.02
CA ALA A 76 5.05 8.16 -20.37
C ALA A 76 3.57 7.90 -20.49
N TYR A 77 2.91 7.58 -19.39
CA TYR A 77 1.48 7.32 -19.41
C TYR A 77 0.75 8.62 -19.71
N ALA A 78 0.04 8.65 -20.79
CA ALA A 78 -0.66 9.84 -21.21
C ALA A 78 -2.13 9.84 -20.88
N GLY A 79 -2.56 8.97 -20.02
CA GLY A 79 -3.96 8.91 -19.67
C GLY A 79 -4.38 10.06 -18.81
N THR A 80 -5.65 10.12 -18.53
CA THR A 80 -6.18 11.19 -17.72
C THR A 80 -5.99 10.86 -16.25
N SER A 81 -6.07 11.86 -15.43
CA SER A 81 -5.87 11.67 -14.00
C SER A 81 -6.97 10.84 -13.35
N ASN A 82 -8.08 10.58 -14.07
CA ASN A 82 -9.12 9.77 -13.46
C ASN A 82 -8.73 8.31 -13.33
N VAL A 83 -7.59 7.89 -13.91
CA VAL A 83 -7.11 6.55 -13.65
C VAL A 83 -6.81 6.36 -12.17
N VAL A 84 -6.34 7.41 -11.51
CA VAL A 84 -6.10 7.34 -10.07
C VAL A 84 -7.42 7.09 -9.35
N ASP A 85 -8.46 7.81 -9.71
CA ASP A 85 -9.76 7.64 -9.09
C ASP A 85 -10.32 6.24 -9.27
N VAL A 86 -10.11 5.68 -10.46
CA VAL A 86 -10.58 4.33 -10.77
C VAL A 86 -9.86 3.31 -9.91
N TYR A 87 -8.54 3.42 -9.80
CA TYR A 87 -7.77 2.46 -9.02
C TYR A 87 -7.98 2.63 -7.52
N VAL A 88 -8.24 3.84 -7.06
CA VAL A 88 -8.63 4.04 -5.67
C VAL A 88 -9.95 3.33 -5.38
N ARG A 89 -10.88 3.39 -6.33
CA ARG A 89 -12.15 2.69 -6.15
C ARG A 89 -11.94 1.19 -6.10
N TYR A 90 -11.11 0.64 -6.98
CA TYR A 90 -10.82 -0.79 -6.96
C TYR A 90 -10.18 -1.18 -5.63
N LEU A 91 -9.25 -0.37 -5.15
CA LEU A 91 -8.56 -0.65 -3.91
C LEU A 91 -9.55 -0.64 -2.74
N ARG A 92 -10.43 0.35 -2.70
CA ARG A 92 -11.45 0.41 -1.66
C ARG A 92 -12.34 -0.82 -1.65
N GLU A 93 -12.65 -1.33 -2.84
CA GLU A 93 -13.52 -2.51 -2.93
C GLU A 93 -12.84 -3.76 -2.43
N LYS A 94 -11.52 -3.76 -2.36
CA LYS A 94 -10.79 -4.95 -1.94
C LYS A 94 -10.30 -4.87 -0.51
N VAL A 95 -9.84 -3.70 -0.07
CA VAL A 95 -9.25 -3.59 1.27
C VAL A 95 -10.15 -2.91 2.28
N ASP A 96 -11.17 -2.20 1.84
CA ASP A 96 -12.05 -1.48 2.76
C ASP A 96 -13.43 -2.10 2.86
N ARG A 97 -14.12 -2.20 1.73
CA ARG A 97 -15.51 -2.58 1.75
C ARG A 97 -15.77 -3.96 2.35
N PRO A 98 -15.01 -5.00 1.99
CA PRO A 98 -15.27 -6.32 2.58
C PRO A 98 -15.04 -6.37 4.08
N PHE A 99 -14.33 -5.40 4.62
CA PHE A 99 -13.98 -5.37 6.03
C PHE A 99 -14.74 -4.29 6.80
N GLY A 100 -15.67 -3.62 6.14
CA GLY A 100 -16.44 -2.56 6.78
C GLY A 100 -15.60 -1.37 7.18
N ARG A 101 -14.56 -1.07 6.38
CA ARG A 101 -13.64 0.02 6.69
C ARG A 101 -13.71 1.11 5.64
N GLU A 102 -13.22 2.27 6.00
CA GLU A 102 -13.12 3.41 5.10
C GLU A 102 -11.79 4.09 5.32
N SER A 103 -10.72 3.33 5.14
CA SER A 103 -9.40 3.85 5.46
C SER A 103 -8.85 4.75 4.36
N ILE A 104 -9.25 4.55 3.11
CA ILE A 104 -8.77 5.40 2.03
C ILE A 104 -9.77 6.53 1.85
N GLU A 105 -9.36 7.71 2.25
CA GLU A 105 -10.24 8.87 2.32
C GLU A 105 -10.02 9.78 1.13
N THR A 106 -11.10 10.30 0.56
CA THR A 106 -11.02 11.35 -0.44
C THR A 106 -10.92 12.68 0.28
N VAL A 107 -9.86 13.43 0.02
CA VAL A 107 -9.73 14.76 0.57
C VAL A 107 -10.07 15.70 -0.57
N ARG A 108 -11.28 16.21 -0.56
CA ARG A 108 -11.83 16.95 -1.66
C ARG A 108 -10.97 18.15 -2.01
N GLY A 109 -10.64 18.25 -3.30
CA GLY A 109 -9.79 19.33 -3.79
C GLY A 109 -8.31 19.13 -3.58
N HIS A 110 -7.90 18.03 -2.92
CA HIS A 110 -6.48 17.81 -2.63
C HIS A 110 -5.98 16.45 -3.06
N GLY A 111 -6.78 15.41 -2.96
CA GLY A 111 -6.35 14.08 -3.35
C GLY A 111 -6.90 13.01 -2.43
N TYR A 112 -6.04 12.09 -2.03
CA TYR A 112 -6.44 10.95 -1.21
C TYR A 112 -5.48 10.75 -0.06
N ARG A 113 -5.96 10.07 0.97
CA ARG A 113 -5.16 9.83 2.16
C ARG A 113 -5.53 8.47 2.75
N LEU A 114 -4.53 7.71 3.15
CA LEU A 114 -4.78 6.48 3.89
C LEU A 114 -4.72 6.83 5.38
N ARG A 115 -5.81 6.65 6.06
CA ARG A 115 -5.88 6.94 7.48
C ARG A 115 -5.35 5.77 8.28
N SER A 116 -4.62 6.08 9.31
CA SER A 116 -4.02 5.03 10.13
C SER A 116 -4.97 4.42 11.13
N ARG A 117 -6.21 4.90 11.18
CA ARG A 117 -7.14 4.24 12.07
C ARG A 117 -8.53 4.26 11.53
#